data_54bbf50808104ecd5d9f0293f8175847
#
_entry.id   54bbf50808104ecd5d9f0293f8175847
#
_cell.length_a   1.000
_cell.length_b   1.000
_cell.length_c   1.000
_cell.angle_alpha   90.00
_cell.angle_beta   90.00
_cell.angle_gamma   90.00
#
_symmetry.space_group_name_H-M   'P 1'
#
loop_
_entity.id
_entity.type
_entity.pdbx_description
1 polymer ?
#
loop_
_entity_poly.entity_id
_entity_poly.type
_entity_poly.pdbx_seq_one_letter_code
_entity_poly.pdbx_strand_id
1 'polypeptide(L)'
;MTYSSAILARAGLTNPHVHEFVAEWARILTPDRIEVVDADADERLLAEALEAGEIVEAGRDRYLAHSHPGDTARSEERTVVATHDPAHRGVYNNWRDADEVRAQ
;
A
#
# COMPACT_ATOMS: atom_id res chain seq x y z
N MET A 1 -7.53 -6.06 -22.21
CA MET A 1 -7.53 -5.12 -21.08
C MET A 1 -7.58 -5.92 -19.77
N THR A 2 -6.68 -5.64 -18.85
CA THR A 2 -6.67 -6.28 -17.52
C THR A 2 -7.80 -5.74 -16.65
N TYR A 3 -8.12 -6.45 -15.56
CA TYR A 3 -9.09 -5.99 -14.57
C TYR A 3 -8.70 -4.61 -13.99
N SER A 4 -7.43 -4.44 -13.65
CA SER A 4 -6.93 -3.15 -13.14
C SER A 4 -7.06 -2.04 -14.18
N SER A 5 -6.75 -2.31 -15.44
CA SER A 5 -6.89 -1.31 -16.51
C SER A 5 -8.34 -0.88 -16.72
N ALA A 6 -9.30 -1.80 -16.60
CA ALA A 6 -10.72 -1.47 -16.71
C ALA A 6 -11.18 -0.52 -15.59
N ILE A 7 -10.73 -0.76 -14.35
CA ILE A 7 -11.05 0.10 -13.20
C ILE A 7 -10.46 1.49 -13.39
N LEU A 8 -9.19 1.58 -13.79
CA LEU A 8 -8.52 2.86 -14.02
C LEU A 8 -9.18 3.66 -15.14
N ALA A 9 -9.54 3.00 -16.24
CA ALA A 9 -10.21 3.65 -17.36
C ALA A 9 -11.57 4.22 -16.98
N ARG A 10 -12.36 3.51 -16.16
CA ARG A 10 -13.66 4.00 -15.65
C ARG A 10 -13.50 5.25 -14.80
N ALA A 11 -12.38 5.35 -14.08
CA ALA A 11 -12.07 6.53 -13.27
C ALA A 11 -11.46 7.68 -14.06
N GLY A 12 -11.32 7.54 -15.38
CA GLY A 12 -10.76 8.56 -16.25
C GLY A 12 -9.23 8.60 -16.29
N LEU A 13 -8.57 7.60 -15.74
CA LEU A 13 -7.11 7.50 -15.77
C LEU A 13 -6.66 6.83 -17.07
N THR A 14 -6.01 7.59 -17.94
CA THR A 14 -5.63 7.14 -19.28
C THR A 14 -4.11 7.02 -19.47
N ASN A 15 -3.31 7.44 -18.51
CA ASN A 15 -1.86 7.37 -18.59
C ASN A 15 -1.37 5.92 -18.63
N PRO A 16 -0.70 5.47 -19.69
CA PRO A 16 -0.27 4.08 -19.81
C PRO A 16 0.76 3.66 -18.74
N HIS A 17 1.59 4.58 -18.26
CA HIS A 17 2.56 4.27 -17.20
C HIS A 17 1.87 3.95 -15.87
N VAL A 18 0.77 4.64 -15.57
CA VAL A 18 -0.05 4.34 -14.39
C VAL A 18 -0.71 2.96 -14.54
N HIS A 19 -1.25 2.66 -15.70
CA HIS A 19 -1.85 1.35 -16.00
C HIS A 19 -0.83 0.21 -15.85
N GLU A 20 0.37 0.38 -16.37
CA GLU A 20 1.45 -0.62 -16.26
C GLU A 20 1.86 -0.84 -14.80
N PHE A 21 2.06 0.24 -14.05
CA PHE A 21 2.43 0.17 -12.63
C PHE A 21 1.38 -0.57 -11.81
N VAL A 22 0.12 -0.18 -11.94
CA VAL A 22 -0.97 -0.81 -11.19
C VAL A 22 -1.15 -2.27 -11.59
N ALA A 23 -1.04 -2.60 -12.88
CA ALA A 23 -1.15 -3.97 -13.35
C ALA A 23 -0.02 -4.87 -12.80
N GLU A 24 1.21 -4.38 -12.78
CA GLU A 24 2.35 -5.11 -12.20
C GLU A 24 2.13 -5.42 -10.73
N TRP A 25 1.79 -4.41 -9.94
CA TRP A 25 1.64 -4.57 -8.51
C TRP A 25 0.37 -5.34 -8.13
N ALA A 26 -0.71 -5.21 -8.90
CA ALA A 26 -1.89 -6.03 -8.71
C ALA A 26 -1.60 -7.52 -8.93
N ARG A 27 -0.75 -7.83 -9.90
CA ARG A 27 -0.32 -9.20 -10.16
C ARG A 27 0.51 -9.78 -9.01
N ILE A 28 1.38 -8.97 -8.43
CA ILE A 28 2.27 -9.38 -7.33
C ILE A 28 1.49 -9.50 -6.02
N LEU A 29 0.70 -8.49 -5.69
CA LEU A 29 0.02 -8.38 -4.39
C LEU A 29 -1.33 -9.09 -4.34
N THR A 30 -1.91 -9.41 -5.47
CA THR A 30 -3.23 -10.07 -5.58
C THR A 30 -4.29 -9.46 -4.65
N PRO A 31 -4.56 -8.14 -4.73
CA PRO A 31 -5.53 -7.49 -3.85
C PRO A 31 -6.95 -7.98 -4.12
N ASP A 32 -7.79 -7.98 -3.09
CA ASP A 32 -9.19 -8.33 -3.23
C ASP A 32 -9.95 -7.34 -4.12
N ARG A 33 -9.58 -6.06 -4.04
CA ARG A 33 -10.15 -5.03 -4.89
C ARG A 33 -9.15 -3.90 -5.12
N ILE A 34 -9.35 -3.17 -6.19
CA ILE A 34 -8.61 -1.95 -6.53
C ILE A 34 -9.61 -0.81 -6.58
N GLU A 35 -9.29 0.27 -5.92
CA GLU A 35 -10.16 1.43 -5.82
C GLU A 35 -9.39 2.70 -6.16
N VAL A 36 -9.93 3.50 -7.08
CA VAL A 36 -9.38 4.81 -7.40
C VAL A 36 -10.04 5.85 -6.49
N VAL A 37 -9.21 6.55 -5.74
CA VAL A 37 -9.66 7.54 -4.75
C VAL A 37 -9.43 8.95 -5.30
N ASP A 38 -10.44 9.79 -5.21
CA ASP A 38 -10.36 11.22 -5.53
C ASP A 38 -10.63 12.07 -4.28
N ALA A 39 -10.66 13.39 -4.46
CA ALA A 39 -10.87 14.33 -3.36
C ALA A 39 -12.25 14.20 -2.70
N ASP A 40 -13.23 13.65 -3.39
CA ASP A 40 -14.59 13.50 -2.88
C ASP A 40 -14.78 12.22 -2.05
N ALA A 41 -13.75 11.38 -1.95
CA ALA A 41 -13.82 10.09 -1.27
C ALA A 41 -13.59 10.17 0.26
N ASP A 42 -13.16 11.31 0.79
CA ASP A 42 -12.75 11.45 2.18
C ASP A 42 -13.82 11.01 3.19
N GLU A 43 -15.04 11.49 3.03
CA GLU A 43 -16.14 11.15 3.97
C GLU A 43 -16.42 9.65 3.96
N ARG A 44 -16.45 9.04 2.78
CA ARG A 44 -16.69 7.61 2.63
C ARG A 44 -15.57 6.78 3.25
N LEU A 45 -14.31 7.17 3.01
CA LEU A 45 -13.15 6.46 3.55
C LEU A 45 -13.10 6.54 5.08
N LEU A 46 -13.41 7.71 5.65
CA LEU A 46 -13.53 7.85 7.11
C LEU A 46 -14.65 7.00 7.69
N ALA A 47 -15.79 6.96 7.04
CA ALA A 47 -16.92 6.13 7.48
C ALA A 47 -16.57 4.64 7.44
N GLU A 48 -15.91 4.18 6.38
CA GLU A 48 -15.45 2.80 6.26
C GLU A 48 -14.44 2.44 7.35
N ALA A 49 -13.48 3.33 7.64
CA ALA A 49 -12.47 3.11 8.68
C ALA A 49 -13.09 3.05 10.08
N LEU A 50 -14.09 3.91 10.37
CA LEU A 50 -14.83 3.88 11.63
C LEU A 50 -15.62 2.59 11.78
N GLU A 51 -16.32 2.16 10.74
CA GLU A 51 -17.09 0.91 10.75
C GLU A 51 -16.19 -0.31 10.94
N ALA A 52 -15.01 -0.31 10.31
CA ALA A 52 -14.02 -1.38 10.45
C ALA A 52 -13.28 -1.36 11.80
N GLY A 53 -13.44 -0.32 12.59
CA GLY A 53 -12.75 -0.17 13.87
C GLY A 53 -11.27 0.21 13.74
N GLU A 54 -10.85 0.65 12.58
CA GLU A 54 -9.47 1.08 12.34
C GLU A 54 -9.16 2.42 13.01
N ILE A 55 -10.18 3.27 13.13
CA ILE A 55 -10.10 4.55 13.84
C ILE A 55 -11.30 4.69 14.77
N VAL A 56 -11.17 5.53 15.78
CA VAL A 56 -12.26 5.90 16.70
C VAL A 56 -12.37 7.43 16.78
N GLU A 57 -13.60 7.93 17.00
CA GLU A 57 -13.78 9.34 17.22
C GLU A 57 -13.18 9.78 18.55
N ALA A 58 -12.39 10.85 18.53
CA ALA A 58 -11.74 11.43 19.71
C ALA A 58 -12.22 12.86 19.97
N GLY A 59 -13.26 13.31 19.27
CA GLY A 59 -13.82 14.65 19.34
C GLY A 59 -14.37 15.06 17.98
N ARG A 60 -14.90 16.28 17.87
CA ARG A 60 -15.41 16.77 16.60
C ARG A 60 -14.31 16.88 15.56
N ASP A 61 -14.49 16.18 14.45
CA ASP A 61 -13.52 16.11 13.33
C ASP A 61 -12.13 15.63 13.75
N ARG A 62 -12.05 14.84 14.83
CA ARG A 62 -10.80 14.27 15.35
C ARG A 62 -10.94 12.77 15.47
N TYR A 63 -9.89 12.07 15.04
CA TYR A 63 -9.87 10.61 15.03
C TYR A 63 -8.58 10.10 15.65
N LEU A 64 -8.65 8.95 16.30
CA LEU A 64 -7.51 8.28 16.89
C LEU A 64 -7.32 6.92 16.20
N ALA A 65 -6.13 6.68 15.70
CA ALA A 65 -5.73 5.40 15.15
C ALA A 65 -4.65 4.78 16.03
N HIS A 66 -4.80 3.50 16.36
CA HIS A 66 -3.79 2.74 17.09
C HIS A 66 -3.10 1.76 16.16
N SER A 67 -1.77 1.73 16.20
CA SER A 67 -1.02 0.67 15.56
C SER A 67 -1.23 -0.64 16.32
N HIS A 68 -1.20 -1.76 15.60
CA HIS A 68 -1.24 -3.07 16.23
C HIS A 68 -0.01 -3.22 17.17
N PRO A 69 -0.16 -3.81 18.38
CA PRO A 69 0.98 -3.98 19.29
C PRO A 69 2.19 -4.67 18.68
N GLY A 70 1.98 -5.58 17.73
CA GLY A 70 3.05 -6.23 17.00
C GLY A 70 3.84 -5.31 16.07
N ASP A 71 3.25 -4.20 15.65
CA ASP A 71 3.91 -3.23 14.77
C ASP A 71 4.85 -2.29 15.52
N THR A 72 4.64 -2.09 16.82
CA THR A 72 5.49 -1.24 17.64
C THR A 72 6.81 -1.93 18.02
N ALA A 73 6.82 -3.25 18.06
CA ALA A 73 8.00 -4.07 18.32
C ALA A 73 8.59 -4.61 17.01
N ARG A 74 8.81 -3.73 16.06
CA ARG A 74 9.33 -4.12 14.75
C ARG A 74 10.69 -4.79 14.89
N SER A 75 10.78 -6.03 14.43
CA SER A 75 12.03 -6.74 14.39
C SER A 75 12.95 -6.16 13.33
N GLU A 76 14.16 -5.75 13.73
CA GLU A 76 15.19 -5.29 12.82
C GLU A 76 15.53 -6.37 11.78
N GLU A 77 15.49 -7.63 12.18
CA GLU A 77 15.78 -8.77 11.31
C GLU A 77 14.79 -8.89 10.14
N ARG A 78 13.58 -8.40 10.32
CA ARG A 78 12.50 -8.43 9.32
C ARG A 78 12.48 -7.19 8.43
N THR A 79 13.30 -6.19 8.75
CA THR A 79 13.38 -4.94 7.99
C THR A 79 14.63 -4.99 7.12
N VAL A 80 14.46 -4.97 5.82
CA VAL A 80 15.55 -5.10 4.86
C VAL A 80 15.49 -4.01 3.81
N VAL A 81 16.66 -3.66 3.28
CA VAL A 81 16.78 -2.87 2.05
C VAL A 81 16.85 -3.87 0.89
N ALA A 82 15.92 -3.75 -0.05
CA ALA A 82 15.82 -4.64 -1.19
C ALA A 82 16.30 -3.93 -2.45
N THR A 83 17.46 -4.32 -2.96
CA THR A 83 18.03 -3.81 -4.21
C THR A 83 18.62 -4.95 -5.01
N HIS A 84 18.95 -4.70 -6.28
CA HIS A 84 19.59 -5.70 -7.13
C HIS A 84 21.11 -5.80 -6.90
N ASP A 85 21.70 -4.75 -6.33
CA ASP A 85 23.15 -4.68 -6.07
C ASP A 85 23.38 -4.46 -4.57
N PRO A 86 24.13 -5.36 -3.87
CA PRO A 86 24.45 -5.20 -2.45
C PRO A 86 25.15 -3.87 -2.12
N ALA A 87 25.87 -3.28 -3.06
CA ALA A 87 26.53 -1.99 -2.88
C ALA A 87 25.51 -0.86 -2.61
N HIS A 88 24.27 -1.02 -3.02
CA HIS A 88 23.20 -0.05 -2.80
C HIS A 88 22.51 -0.19 -1.45
N ARG A 89 23.01 -1.05 -0.57
CA ARG A 89 22.51 -1.19 0.80
C ARG A 89 22.63 0.13 1.59
N GLY A 90 23.63 0.94 1.30
CA GLY A 90 23.89 2.16 2.05
C GLY A 90 24.38 1.86 3.46
N VAL A 91 23.85 2.60 4.43
CA VAL A 91 24.20 2.49 5.86
C VAL A 91 23.34 1.49 6.65
N TYR A 92 22.40 0.85 5.98
CA TYR A 92 21.45 -0.05 6.63
C TYR A 92 22.06 -1.43 6.91
N ASN A 93 21.62 -2.06 8.00
CA ASN A 93 22.22 -3.31 8.48
C ASN A 93 21.87 -4.52 7.63
N ASN A 94 20.63 -4.59 7.15
CA ASN A 94 20.10 -5.76 6.47
C ASN A 94 19.80 -5.47 5.02
N TRP A 95 20.25 -6.36 4.16
CA TRP A 95 20.00 -6.30 2.73
C TRP A 95 19.53 -7.66 2.23
N ARG A 96 18.63 -7.66 1.25
CA ARG A 96 18.22 -8.85 0.51
C ARG A 96 18.05 -8.49 -0.95
N ASP A 97 18.22 -9.46 -1.82
CA ASP A 97 18.00 -9.26 -3.24
C ASP A 97 16.54 -8.88 -3.53
N ALA A 98 16.34 -7.87 -4.39
CA ALA A 98 15.01 -7.36 -4.70
C ALA A 98 14.08 -8.42 -5.30
N ASP A 99 14.60 -9.30 -6.15
CA ASP A 99 13.82 -10.35 -6.77
C ASP A 99 13.38 -11.42 -5.76
N GLU A 100 14.26 -11.76 -4.80
CA GLU A 100 13.91 -12.67 -3.71
C GLU A 100 12.79 -12.11 -2.84
N VAL A 101 12.86 -10.83 -2.48
CA VAL A 101 11.84 -10.17 -1.66
C VAL A 101 10.50 -10.13 -2.39
N ARG A 102 10.50 -9.86 -3.69
CA ARG A 102 9.29 -9.86 -4.51
C ARG A 102 8.62 -11.24 -4.60
N ALA A 103 9.41 -12.30 -4.50
CA ALA A 103 8.91 -13.67 -4.61
C ALA A 103 8.25 -14.19 -3.33
N GLN A 104 8.37 -13.49 -2.21
CA GLN A 104 7.76 -13.84 -0.92
C GLN A 104 6.34 -13.34 -0.78
#